data_01c983e86aed92ecdb6d8f7d15cf3178
#
_entry.id   01c983e86aed92ecdb6d8f7d15cf3178
#
_cell.length_a   1.000
_cell.length_b   1.000
_cell.length_c   1.000
_cell.angle_alpha   90.00
_cell.angle_beta   90.00
_cell.angle_gamma   90.00
#
_symmetry.space_group_name_H-M   'P 1'
#
loop_
_entity.id
_entity.type
_entity.pdbx_description
1 polymer ?
#
loop_
_entity_poly.entity_id
_entity_poly.type
_entity_poly.pdbx_seq_one_letter_code
_entity_poly.pdbx_strand_id
1 'polypeptide(L)'
;MTRIALISGFLTASLIAAGLAFAQGAPAESGVVATGSISAAQTAEAEAFIKTKHNKVRAVLRKPDTPQRAKQLTELLGEFLDYDRLARLSLDKEWDKRSNKELDKFVGLLRALVERQYQRNMESTLQYQVKWVGTEPIDEGVKVKSSARSVTKKRQPPITIDYSMHPVGKEWKVFDIFTDDVSLVKNYKRQFRRVINEEGWQGLIDRMEKKLNAENELI
;
A
#
# COMPACT_ATOMS: atom_id res chain seq x y z
N MET A 1 -22.66 10.11 -2.65
CA MET A 1 -22.09 9.06 -1.77
C MET A 1 -20.61 8.88 -2.11
N THR A 2 -19.77 9.77 -1.61
CA THR A 2 -18.34 9.78 -1.94
C THR A 2 -17.61 8.93 -0.90
N ARG A 3 -17.43 7.65 -1.21
CA ARG A 3 -16.51 6.79 -0.45
C ARG A 3 -15.10 7.31 -0.70
N ILE A 4 -14.37 7.53 0.36
CA ILE A 4 -13.01 8.08 0.34
C ILE A 4 -12.13 7.15 -0.50
N ALA A 5 -11.76 7.63 -1.69
CA ALA A 5 -10.78 6.99 -2.56
C ALA A 5 -9.38 7.19 -1.97
N LEU A 6 -9.09 6.55 -0.83
CA LEU A 6 -7.78 6.66 -0.18
C LEU A 6 -6.69 5.85 -0.90
N ILE A 7 -7.04 4.95 -1.81
CA ILE A 7 -6.06 4.10 -2.53
C ILE A 7 -6.55 3.72 -3.95
N SER A 8 -7.69 4.23 -4.44
CA SER A 8 -8.29 3.78 -5.70
C SER A 8 -8.04 4.71 -6.89
N GLY A 9 -6.89 5.31 -6.99
CA GLY A 9 -6.55 6.27 -8.05
C GLY A 9 -5.67 5.73 -9.18
N PHE A 10 -5.57 4.42 -9.36
CA PHE A 10 -4.90 3.85 -10.52
C PHE A 10 -5.94 3.36 -11.54
N LEU A 11 -6.10 4.08 -12.65
CA LEU A 11 -6.91 3.70 -13.81
C LEU A 11 -8.41 3.52 -13.53
N THR A 12 -9.16 4.60 -13.41
CA THR A 12 -10.60 4.56 -13.67
C THR A 12 -10.87 4.46 -15.16
N ALA A 13 -11.04 3.24 -15.65
CA ALA A 13 -11.83 2.99 -16.85
C ALA A 13 -13.12 2.34 -16.38
N SER A 14 -14.24 2.91 -16.77
CA SER A 14 -15.61 2.43 -16.55
C SER A 14 -15.73 0.94 -16.69
N LEU A 15 -16.42 0.29 -15.77
CA LEU A 15 -16.84 -1.10 -15.92
C LEU A 15 -18.27 -1.30 -15.45
N ILE A 16 -19.06 -1.67 -16.44
CA ILE A 16 -20.40 -2.23 -16.42
C ILE A 16 -20.35 -3.59 -15.71
N ALA A 17 -21.38 -3.84 -14.93
CA ALA A 17 -21.61 -5.06 -14.19
C ALA A 17 -21.89 -6.27 -15.11
N ALA A 18 -21.38 -7.42 -14.75
CA ALA A 18 -21.99 -8.72 -15.02
C ALA A 18 -21.57 -9.72 -13.95
N GLY A 19 -22.54 -10.44 -13.45
CA GLY A 19 -22.45 -11.24 -12.25
C GLY A 19 -22.08 -12.70 -12.47
N LEU A 20 -22.03 -13.41 -11.31
CA LEU A 20 -22.20 -14.85 -11.06
C LEU A 20 -21.04 -15.82 -11.40
N ALA A 21 -20.46 -16.47 -10.43
CA ALA A 21 -20.84 -17.78 -9.92
C ALA A 21 -19.77 -18.34 -8.97
N PHE A 22 -20.24 -18.99 -7.90
CA PHE A 22 -19.45 -19.73 -6.91
C PHE A 22 -18.90 -21.03 -7.53
N ALA A 23 -17.64 -21.36 -7.18
CA ALA A 23 -17.16 -22.73 -7.17
C ALA A 23 -16.21 -22.93 -5.98
N GLN A 24 -16.61 -23.80 -5.06
CA GLN A 24 -15.80 -24.31 -3.96
C GLN A 24 -14.79 -25.31 -4.53
N GLY A 25 -13.54 -25.18 -4.12
CA GLY A 25 -12.47 -26.15 -4.40
C GLY A 25 -11.68 -26.44 -3.12
N ALA A 26 -11.51 -27.73 -2.82
CA ALA A 26 -10.98 -28.32 -1.60
C ALA A 26 -9.53 -27.97 -1.27
N PRO A 27 -9.05 -28.24 -0.02
CA PRO A 27 -7.76 -27.81 0.46
C PRO A 27 -6.63 -28.70 -0.06
N ALA A 28 -5.57 -28.06 -0.56
CA ALA A 28 -4.29 -28.71 -0.83
C ALA A 28 -3.40 -28.60 0.40
N GLU A 29 -2.89 -29.72 0.87
CA GLU A 29 -1.94 -29.85 1.96
C GLU A 29 -0.63 -29.12 1.62
N SER A 30 -0.25 -28.18 2.45
CA SER A 30 0.98 -27.40 2.32
C SER A 30 2.05 -27.99 3.21
N GLY A 31 3.15 -28.42 2.61
CA GLY A 31 4.36 -28.79 3.29
C GLY A 31 4.85 -27.66 4.19
N VAL A 32 5.00 -27.94 5.48
CA VAL A 32 5.50 -27.03 6.48
C VAL A 32 6.99 -26.81 6.24
N VAL A 33 7.35 -25.73 5.58
CA VAL A 33 8.68 -25.14 5.69
C VAL A 33 8.71 -24.37 7.02
N ALA A 34 9.60 -24.73 7.91
CA ALA A 34 9.76 -24.08 9.20
C ALA A 34 10.15 -22.61 9.04
N THR A 35 9.19 -21.75 8.87
CA THR A 35 9.31 -20.31 9.02
C THR A 35 9.42 -20.01 10.50
N GLY A 36 10.53 -19.42 10.92
CA GLY A 36 10.72 -19.01 12.31
C GLY A 36 9.50 -18.22 12.78
N SER A 37 8.77 -18.77 13.74
CA SER A 37 7.53 -18.16 14.25
C SER A 37 7.86 -16.78 14.83
N ILE A 38 7.17 -15.75 14.32
CA ILE A 38 7.24 -14.39 14.86
C ILE A 38 6.83 -14.42 16.33
N SER A 39 7.71 -13.97 17.21
CA SER A 39 7.48 -13.96 18.66
C SER A 39 6.52 -12.86 19.08
N ALA A 40 5.93 -12.98 20.26
CA ALA A 40 5.09 -11.93 20.85
C ALA A 40 5.86 -10.59 21.02
N ALA A 41 7.17 -10.65 21.30
CA ALA A 41 8.01 -9.46 21.38
C ALA A 41 8.10 -8.76 20.00
N GLN A 42 8.33 -9.52 18.93
CA GLN A 42 8.39 -8.97 17.56
C GLN A 42 7.06 -8.38 17.10
N THR A 43 5.92 -8.96 17.48
CA THR A 43 4.60 -8.36 17.17
C THR A 43 4.41 -7.04 17.89
N ALA A 44 4.83 -6.92 19.15
CA ALA A 44 4.79 -5.67 19.90
C ALA A 44 5.72 -4.59 19.31
N GLU A 45 6.91 -4.98 18.86
CA GLU A 45 7.86 -4.07 18.17
C GLU A 45 7.29 -3.55 16.87
N ALA A 46 6.68 -4.41 16.03
CA ALA A 46 6.05 -3.99 14.77
C ALA A 46 4.92 -2.99 15.03
N GLU A 47 4.08 -3.24 16.03
CA GLU A 47 3.00 -2.34 16.41
C GLU A 47 3.54 -0.99 16.92
N ALA A 48 4.54 -1.00 17.79
CA ALA A 48 5.18 0.22 18.29
C ALA A 48 5.82 1.03 17.16
N PHE A 49 6.48 0.36 16.21
CA PHE A 49 7.09 0.97 15.05
C PHE A 49 6.05 1.73 14.20
N ILE A 50 4.99 1.06 13.77
CA ILE A 50 4.00 1.72 12.89
C ILE A 50 3.23 2.84 13.62
N LYS A 51 2.95 2.69 14.91
CA LYS A 51 2.39 3.76 15.73
C LYS A 51 3.29 5.00 15.76
N THR A 52 4.58 4.78 15.94
CA THR A 52 5.58 5.86 15.95
C THR A 52 5.64 6.57 14.59
N LYS A 53 5.68 5.82 13.47
CA LYS A 53 5.68 6.40 12.12
C LYS A 53 4.38 7.16 11.83
N HIS A 54 3.23 6.60 12.19
CA HIS A 54 1.93 7.27 12.08
C HIS A 54 1.91 8.61 12.83
N ASN A 55 2.39 8.64 14.07
CA ASN A 55 2.44 9.87 14.85
C ASN A 55 3.38 10.92 14.25
N LYS A 56 4.56 10.51 13.75
CA LYS A 56 5.49 11.40 13.03
C LYS A 56 4.83 12.01 11.79
N VAL A 57 4.19 11.19 10.97
CA VAL A 57 3.44 11.67 9.79
C VAL A 57 2.38 12.69 10.20
N ARG A 58 1.55 12.41 11.19
CA ARG A 58 0.53 13.36 11.67
C ARG A 58 1.14 14.65 12.21
N ALA A 59 2.28 14.60 12.87
CA ALA A 59 2.99 15.78 13.37
C ALA A 59 3.47 16.66 12.21
N VAL A 60 4.00 16.06 11.14
CA VAL A 60 4.43 16.81 9.95
C VAL A 60 3.23 17.39 9.21
N LEU A 61 2.12 16.66 9.07
CA LEU A 61 0.90 17.14 8.42
C LEU A 61 0.24 18.35 9.09
N ARG A 62 0.48 18.56 10.38
CA ARG A 62 -0.02 19.75 11.11
C ARG A 62 0.80 21.00 10.88
N LYS A 63 1.97 20.89 10.25
CA LYS A 63 2.79 22.07 9.87
C LYS A 63 2.16 22.75 8.64
N PRO A 64 2.49 24.03 8.39
CA PRO A 64 2.05 24.75 7.18
C PRO A 64 2.38 23.98 5.91
N ASP A 65 1.52 24.08 4.89
CA ASP A 65 1.72 23.46 3.60
C ASP A 65 2.83 24.15 2.83
N THR A 66 3.98 23.49 2.73
CA THR A 66 5.20 24.00 2.12
C THR A 66 5.90 22.86 1.36
N PRO A 67 6.74 23.18 0.36
CA PRO A 67 7.57 22.18 -0.31
C PRO A 67 8.45 21.39 0.67
N GLN A 68 8.90 22.04 1.75
CA GLN A 68 9.68 21.39 2.81
C GLN A 68 8.85 20.34 3.57
N ARG A 69 7.55 20.60 3.83
CA ARG A 69 6.65 19.63 4.44
C ARG A 69 6.46 18.42 3.51
N ALA A 70 6.23 18.67 2.22
CA ALA A 70 6.09 17.61 1.23
C ALA A 70 7.33 16.69 1.18
N LYS A 71 8.54 17.30 1.19
CA LYS A 71 9.79 16.55 1.24
C LYS A 71 9.91 15.71 2.50
N GLN A 72 9.61 16.27 3.69
CA GLN A 72 9.64 15.52 4.95
C GLN A 72 8.68 14.33 4.95
N LEU A 73 7.51 14.47 4.32
CA LEU A 73 6.54 13.38 4.20
C LEU A 73 7.04 12.28 3.29
N THR A 74 7.66 12.62 2.15
CA THR A 74 8.28 11.65 1.24
C THR A 74 9.41 10.87 1.93
N GLU A 75 10.28 11.56 2.65
CA GLU A 75 11.35 10.94 3.42
C GLU A 75 10.81 9.96 4.47
N LEU A 76 9.78 10.38 5.23
CA LEU A 76 9.12 9.52 6.20
C LEU A 76 8.49 8.28 5.56
N LEU A 77 7.86 8.40 4.39
CA LEU A 77 7.32 7.23 3.67
C LEU A 77 8.43 6.25 3.28
N GLY A 78 9.55 6.75 2.77
CA GLY A 78 10.72 5.95 2.42
C GLY A 78 11.34 5.21 3.62
N GLU A 79 11.19 5.76 4.83
CA GLU A 79 11.67 5.10 6.05
C GLU A 79 10.91 3.82 6.39
N PHE A 80 9.62 3.74 6.10
CA PHE A 80 8.80 2.59 6.56
C PHE A 80 8.14 1.77 5.46
N LEU A 81 8.06 2.27 4.21
CA LEU A 81 7.57 1.47 3.08
C LEU A 81 8.71 0.69 2.43
N ASP A 82 8.45 -0.58 2.14
CA ASP A 82 9.31 -1.43 1.31
C ASP A 82 8.81 -1.40 -0.14
N TYR A 83 9.31 -0.44 -0.91
CA TYR A 83 8.90 -0.28 -2.31
C TYR A 83 9.35 -1.43 -3.19
N ASP A 84 10.52 -2.02 -2.92
CA ASP A 84 11.05 -3.14 -3.71
C ASP A 84 10.17 -4.38 -3.52
N ARG A 85 9.85 -4.72 -2.28
CA ARG A 85 8.98 -5.84 -1.98
C ARG A 85 7.56 -5.61 -2.48
N LEU A 86 7.00 -4.41 -2.30
CA LEU A 86 5.70 -4.04 -2.84
C LEU A 86 5.67 -4.20 -4.37
N ALA A 87 6.70 -3.72 -5.06
CA ALA A 87 6.85 -3.84 -6.51
C ALA A 87 6.95 -5.29 -6.96
N ARG A 88 7.82 -6.08 -6.32
CA ARG A 88 8.00 -7.51 -6.64
C ARG A 88 6.70 -8.29 -6.48
N LEU A 89 6.00 -8.12 -5.36
CA LEU A 89 4.73 -8.80 -5.11
C LEU A 89 3.63 -8.35 -6.09
N SER A 90 3.66 -7.08 -6.52
CA SER A 90 2.68 -6.53 -7.47
C SER A 90 2.93 -6.98 -8.91
N LEU A 91 4.17 -7.19 -9.32
CA LEU A 91 4.49 -7.76 -10.63
C LEU A 91 4.34 -9.29 -10.69
N ASP A 92 4.53 -9.97 -9.54
CA ASP A 92 4.42 -11.44 -9.44
C ASP A 92 5.31 -12.14 -10.49
N LYS A 93 4.73 -13.00 -11.33
CA LYS A 93 5.44 -13.75 -12.38
C LYS A 93 6.10 -12.87 -13.46
N GLU A 94 5.71 -11.62 -13.56
CA GLU A 94 6.32 -10.68 -14.51
C GLU A 94 7.67 -10.16 -14.01
N TRP A 95 7.94 -10.24 -12.70
CA TRP A 95 9.21 -9.79 -12.11
C TRP A 95 10.41 -10.53 -12.71
N ASP A 96 10.36 -11.85 -12.73
CA ASP A 96 11.48 -12.68 -13.16
C ASP A 96 11.74 -12.65 -14.69
N LYS A 97 10.82 -12.03 -15.46
CA LYS A 97 10.96 -11.83 -16.91
C LYS A 97 11.66 -10.53 -17.27
N ARG A 98 12.07 -9.72 -16.31
CA ARG A 98 12.59 -8.37 -16.52
C ARG A 98 14.07 -8.27 -16.18
N SER A 99 14.76 -7.43 -16.91
CA SER A 99 16.13 -7.04 -16.58
C SER A 99 16.17 -6.13 -15.35
N ASN A 100 17.30 -6.08 -14.64
CA ASN A 100 17.48 -5.19 -13.51
C ASN A 100 17.16 -3.72 -13.86
N LYS A 101 17.59 -3.27 -15.05
CA LYS A 101 17.32 -1.90 -15.52
C LYS A 101 15.82 -1.61 -15.68
N GLU A 102 15.04 -2.57 -16.16
CA GLU A 102 13.59 -2.44 -16.27
C GLU A 102 12.93 -2.43 -14.88
N LEU A 103 13.40 -3.27 -13.97
CA LEU A 103 12.91 -3.33 -12.59
C LEU A 103 13.24 -2.04 -11.84
N ASP A 104 14.45 -1.51 -11.94
CA ASP A 104 14.84 -0.24 -11.31
C ASP A 104 13.93 0.91 -11.80
N LYS A 105 13.68 0.97 -13.13
CA LYS A 105 12.76 1.96 -13.70
C LYS A 105 11.33 1.80 -13.14
N PHE A 106 10.83 0.57 -13.12
CA PHE A 106 9.49 0.27 -12.62
C PHE A 106 9.33 0.63 -11.13
N VAL A 107 10.29 0.21 -10.28
CA VAL A 107 10.28 0.51 -8.84
C VAL A 107 10.32 2.02 -8.61
N GLY A 108 11.15 2.75 -9.36
CA GLY A 108 11.23 4.20 -9.29
C GLY A 108 9.90 4.88 -9.64
N LEU A 109 9.23 4.44 -10.70
CA LEU A 109 7.91 4.95 -11.10
C LEU A 109 6.83 4.61 -10.06
N LEU A 110 6.81 3.36 -9.58
CA LEU A 110 5.84 2.93 -8.57
C LEU A 110 6.00 3.74 -7.28
N ARG A 111 7.24 3.91 -6.83
CA ARG A 111 7.56 4.74 -5.66
C ARG A 111 7.03 6.16 -5.84
N ALA A 112 7.36 6.82 -6.93
CA ALA A 112 6.93 8.19 -7.18
C ALA A 112 5.40 8.32 -7.21
N LEU A 113 4.69 7.37 -7.82
CA LEU A 113 3.23 7.36 -7.87
C LEU A 113 2.60 7.12 -6.49
N VAL A 114 3.15 6.22 -5.69
CA VAL A 114 2.68 5.96 -4.32
C VAL A 114 2.90 7.19 -3.44
N GLU A 115 4.09 7.80 -3.49
CA GLU A 115 4.43 8.99 -2.72
C GLU A 115 3.50 10.17 -3.06
N ARG A 116 3.22 10.41 -4.35
CA ARG A 116 2.30 11.46 -4.79
C ARG A 116 0.86 11.19 -4.39
N GLN A 117 0.40 9.97 -4.60
CA GLN A 117 -0.95 9.59 -4.18
C GLN A 117 -1.12 9.79 -2.67
N TYR A 118 -0.08 9.47 -1.90
CA TYR A 118 -0.08 9.67 -0.47
C TYR A 118 -0.11 11.16 -0.12
N GLN A 119 0.75 11.98 -0.71
CA GLN A 119 0.78 13.43 -0.49
C GLN A 119 -0.58 14.09 -0.72
N ARG A 120 -1.28 13.75 -1.81
CA ARG A 120 -2.62 14.30 -2.12
C ARG A 120 -3.69 13.93 -1.11
N ASN A 121 -3.61 12.75 -0.54
CA ASN A 121 -4.65 12.24 0.37
C ASN A 121 -4.32 12.45 1.85
N MET A 122 -3.11 12.88 2.15
CA MET A 122 -2.63 12.95 3.53
C MET A 122 -3.42 13.88 4.43
N GLU A 123 -3.80 15.05 3.94
CA GLU A 123 -4.58 16.01 4.76
C GLU A 123 -5.92 15.44 5.20
N SER A 124 -6.52 14.60 4.35
CA SER A 124 -7.75 13.91 4.72
C SER A 124 -7.54 12.95 5.91
N THR A 125 -6.33 12.44 6.11
CA THR A 125 -6.02 11.53 7.23
C THR A 125 -6.12 12.22 8.58
N LEU A 126 -5.91 13.54 8.66
CA LEU A 126 -6.09 14.32 9.89
C LEU A 126 -7.53 14.32 10.38
N GLN A 127 -8.50 14.10 9.47
CA GLN A 127 -9.92 14.01 9.78
C GLN A 127 -10.31 12.66 10.39
N TYR A 128 -9.35 11.75 10.58
CA TYR A 128 -9.60 10.43 11.15
C TYR A 128 -8.87 10.25 12.47
N GLN A 129 -9.58 9.65 13.42
CA GLN A 129 -8.99 9.12 14.64
C GLN A 129 -8.72 7.64 14.45
N VAL A 130 -7.45 7.24 14.55
CA VAL A 130 -7.02 5.85 14.41
C VAL A 130 -7.01 5.18 15.79
N LYS A 131 -7.66 4.00 15.86
CA LYS A 131 -7.59 3.07 16.98
C LYS A 131 -6.84 1.82 16.51
N TRP A 132 -5.79 1.47 17.21
CA TRP A 132 -5.07 0.22 17.00
C TRP A 132 -5.88 -0.92 17.61
N VAL A 133 -6.07 -1.99 16.85
CA VAL A 133 -6.98 -3.10 17.20
C VAL A 133 -6.21 -4.31 17.69
N GLY A 134 -5.01 -4.53 17.15
CA GLY A 134 -4.15 -5.65 17.51
C GLY A 134 -3.21 -6.03 16.39
N THR A 135 -2.53 -7.15 16.59
CA THR A 135 -1.55 -7.72 15.67
C THR A 135 -1.83 -9.19 15.44
N GLU A 136 -1.50 -9.68 14.26
CA GLU A 136 -1.50 -11.13 13.96
C GLU A 136 -0.22 -11.51 13.22
N PRO A 137 0.40 -12.64 13.55
CA PRO A 137 1.47 -13.22 12.73
C PRO A 137 0.94 -13.56 11.34
N ILE A 138 1.77 -13.35 10.32
CA ILE A 138 1.56 -13.79 8.94
C ILE A 138 2.81 -14.53 8.47
N ASP A 139 2.75 -15.25 7.35
CA ASP A 139 3.84 -16.15 6.89
C ASP A 139 5.23 -15.50 6.90
N GLU A 140 5.34 -14.22 6.59
CA GLU A 140 6.63 -13.53 6.47
C GLU A 140 6.72 -12.27 7.33
N GLY A 141 5.92 -12.19 8.41
CA GLY A 141 5.97 -11.02 9.28
C GLY A 141 4.75 -10.86 10.18
N VAL A 142 4.28 -9.63 10.31
CA VAL A 142 3.18 -9.26 11.19
C VAL A 142 2.18 -8.40 10.44
N LYS A 143 0.89 -8.66 10.62
CA LYS A 143 -0.16 -7.73 10.23
C LYS A 143 -0.59 -6.92 11.46
N VAL A 144 -0.40 -5.60 11.41
CA VAL A 144 -0.88 -4.68 12.43
C VAL A 144 -2.23 -4.11 11.98
N LYS A 145 -3.25 -4.29 12.80
CA LYS A 145 -4.63 -3.92 12.50
C LYS A 145 -5.02 -2.59 13.13
N SER A 146 -5.72 -1.76 12.37
CA SER A 146 -6.26 -0.51 12.89
C SER A 146 -7.64 -0.19 12.33
N SER A 147 -8.34 0.69 13.02
CA SER A 147 -9.66 1.21 12.65
C SER A 147 -9.62 2.73 12.69
N ALA A 148 -9.98 3.38 11.60
CA ALA A 148 -9.97 4.82 11.43
C ALA A 148 -11.42 5.36 11.38
N ARG A 149 -11.80 6.17 12.36
CA ARG A 149 -13.12 6.80 12.43
C ARG A 149 -13.04 8.29 12.09
N SER A 150 -13.91 8.74 11.18
CA SER A 150 -14.01 10.16 10.86
C SER A 150 -14.47 10.99 12.06
N VAL A 151 -13.73 12.08 12.36
CA VAL A 151 -14.10 13.02 13.42
C VAL A 151 -15.22 13.98 13.01
N THR A 152 -15.38 14.21 11.69
CA THR A 152 -16.40 15.08 11.13
C THR A 152 -17.67 14.34 10.71
N LYS A 153 -17.52 13.14 10.13
CA LYS A 153 -18.62 12.31 9.62
C LYS A 153 -18.93 11.15 10.58
N LYS A 154 -19.37 11.45 11.78
CA LYS A 154 -19.55 10.48 12.89
C LYS A 154 -20.51 9.33 12.59
N ARG A 155 -21.46 9.51 11.64
CA ARG A 155 -22.42 8.46 11.23
C ARG A 155 -21.86 7.46 10.23
N GLN A 156 -20.71 7.74 9.62
CA GLN A 156 -20.06 6.78 8.73
C GLN A 156 -19.41 5.65 9.56
N PRO A 157 -19.46 4.41 9.07
CA PRO A 157 -18.73 3.32 9.71
C PRO A 157 -17.23 3.62 9.69
N PRO A 158 -16.47 3.13 10.65
CA PRO A 158 -15.02 3.23 10.60
C PRO A 158 -14.47 2.46 9.40
N ILE A 159 -13.33 2.90 8.90
CA ILE A 159 -12.56 2.24 7.85
C ILE A 159 -11.50 1.38 8.53
N THR A 160 -11.28 0.15 8.09
CA THR A 160 -10.14 -0.63 8.54
C THR A 160 -8.90 -0.27 7.70
N ILE A 161 -7.76 -0.12 8.37
CA ILE A 161 -6.47 0.08 7.72
C ILE A 161 -5.46 -0.84 8.39
N ASP A 162 -5.04 -1.88 7.69
CA ASP A 162 -4.11 -2.86 8.21
C ASP A 162 -2.79 -2.81 7.44
N TYR A 163 -1.69 -3.09 8.13
CA TYR A 163 -0.34 -2.99 7.61
C TYR A 163 0.34 -4.35 7.70
N SER A 164 0.69 -4.96 6.56
CA SER A 164 1.57 -6.12 6.53
C SER A 164 3.02 -5.66 6.56
N MET A 165 3.75 -6.14 7.55
CA MET A 165 5.10 -5.70 7.87
C MET A 165 6.04 -6.88 8.03
N HIS A 166 7.30 -6.68 7.69
CA HIS A 166 8.37 -7.65 7.91
C HIS A 166 9.63 -6.98 8.46
N PRO A 167 10.49 -7.72 9.16
CA PRO A 167 11.76 -7.18 9.63
C PRO A 167 12.75 -7.04 8.46
N VAL A 168 13.47 -5.91 8.42
CA VAL A 168 14.57 -5.65 7.50
C VAL A 168 15.75 -5.15 8.33
N GLY A 169 16.73 -6.02 8.58
CA GLY A 169 17.81 -5.74 9.52
C GLY A 169 17.27 -5.55 10.94
N LYS A 170 17.43 -4.35 11.50
CA LYS A 170 16.93 -3.99 12.83
C LYS A 170 15.63 -3.19 12.80
N GLU A 171 15.06 -2.94 11.62
CA GLU A 171 13.87 -2.13 11.44
C GLU A 171 12.71 -2.96 10.87
N TRP A 172 11.52 -2.41 10.97
CA TRP A 172 10.33 -2.95 10.34
C TRP A 172 10.02 -2.19 9.06
N LYS A 173 9.53 -2.90 8.02
CA LYS A 173 9.06 -2.29 6.77
C LYS A 173 7.66 -2.78 6.44
N VAL A 174 6.84 -1.87 5.93
CA VAL A 174 5.49 -2.16 5.42
C VAL A 174 5.60 -2.52 3.94
N PHE A 175 5.11 -3.69 3.56
CA PHE A 175 5.11 -4.15 2.17
C PHE A 175 3.70 -4.27 1.55
N ASP A 176 2.64 -4.28 2.38
CA ASP A 176 1.26 -4.21 1.90
C ASP A 176 0.39 -3.42 2.89
N ILE A 177 -0.60 -2.72 2.35
CA ILE A 177 -1.59 -1.96 3.11
C ILE A 177 -2.98 -2.43 2.67
N PHE A 178 -3.81 -2.74 3.64
CA PHE A 178 -5.20 -3.11 3.42
C PHE A 178 -6.11 -1.96 3.81
N THR A 179 -7.09 -1.65 2.98
CA THR A 179 -8.15 -0.70 3.32
C THR A 179 -9.47 -1.39 3.08
N ASP A 180 -10.29 -1.55 4.14
CA ASP A 180 -11.52 -2.34 4.11
C ASP A 180 -11.29 -3.72 3.46
N ASP A 181 -10.27 -4.44 3.94
CA ASP A 181 -9.80 -5.76 3.47
C ASP A 181 -9.27 -5.81 2.03
N VAL A 182 -9.16 -4.67 1.34
CA VAL A 182 -8.59 -4.60 -0.01
C VAL A 182 -7.09 -4.36 0.06
N SER A 183 -6.29 -5.36 -0.31
CA SER A 183 -4.83 -5.30 -0.40
C SER A 183 -4.37 -4.39 -1.53
N LEU A 184 -3.44 -3.51 -1.25
CA LEU A 184 -2.77 -2.64 -2.24
C LEU A 184 -1.99 -3.48 -3.26
N VAL A 185 -1.20 -4.43 -2.78
CA VAL A 185 -0.41 -5.36 -3.61
C VAL A 185 -1.32 -6.14 -4.56
N LYS A 186 -2.40 -6.77 -4.05
CA LYS A 186 -3.34 -7.53 -4.89
C LYS A 186 -4.04 -6.64 -5.91
N ASN A 187 -4.32 -5.39 -5.55
CA ASN A 187 -4.94 -4.43 -6.46
C ASN A 187 -3.98 -4.05 -7.60
N TYR A 188 -2.73 -3.71 -7.28
CA TYR A 188 -1.70 -3.44 -8.28
C TYR A 188 -1.41 -4.66 -9.16
N LYS A 189 -1.28 -5.85 -8.58
CA LYS A 189 -1.06 -7.09 -9.33
C LYS A 189 -2.14 -7.31 -10.40
N ARG A 190 -3.42 -7.10 -10.08
CA ARG A 190 -4.52 -7.20 -11.05
C ARG A 190 -4.41 -6.16 -12.16
N GLN A 191 -4.11 -4.91 -11.79
CA GLN A 191 -4.01 -3.80 -12.73
C GLN A 191 -2.82 -3.97 -13.67
N PHE A 192 -1.63 -4.24 -13.13
CA PHE A 192 -0.42 -4.40 -13.91
C PHE A 192 -0.53 -5.59 -14.87
N ARG A 193 -1.01 -6.73 -14.39
CA ARG A 193 -1.23 -7.90 -15.24
C ARG A 193 -2.19 -7.60 -16.38
N ARG A 194 -3.29 -6.88 -16.13
CA ARG A 194 -4.22 -6.48 -17.19
C ARG A 194 -3.52 -5.61 -18.23
N VAL A 195 -2.82 -4.56 -17.83
CA VAL A 195 -2.14 -3.65 -18.75
C VAL A 195 -1.05 -4.38 -19.52
N ILE A 196 -0.25 -5.23 -18.87
CA ILE A 196 0.78 -6.01 -19.54
C ILE A 196 0.17 -6.96 -20.59
N ASN A 197 -0.96 -7.59 -20.31
CA ASN A 197 -1.63 -8.48 -21.25
C ASN A 197 -2.23 -7.71 -22.44
N GLU A 198 -2.73 -6.50 -22.24
CA GLU A 198 -3.37 -5.67 -23.28
C GLU A 198 -2.35 -4.88 -24.11
N GLU A 199 -1.30 -4.35 -23.50
CA GLU A 199 -0.38 -3.36 -24.11
C GLU A 199 1.10 -3.72 -23.99
N GLY A 200 1.42 -4.85 -23.37
CA GLY A 200 2.78 -5.27 -23.08
C GLY A 200 3.45 -4.49 -21.95
N TRP A 201 4.71 -4.83 -21.70
CA TRP A 201 5.51 -4.19 -20.66
C TRP A 201 5.71 -2.69 -20.89
N GLN A 202 6.05 -2.31 -22.13
CA GLN A 202 6.26 -0.89 -22.43
C GLN A 202 5.00 -0.08 -22.23
N GLY A 203 3.82 -0.63 -22.58
CA GLY A 203 2.53 0.02 -22.31
C GLY A 203 2.27 0.28 -20.83
N LEU A 204 2.67 -0.65 -19.94
CA LEU A 204 2.61 -0.40 -18.49
C LEU A 204 3.51 0.78 -18.08
N ILE A 205 4.76 0.79 -18.54
CA ILE A 205 5.71 1.87 -18.23
C ILE A 205 5.19 3.22 -18.72
N ASP A 206 4.74 3.29 -19.97
CA ASP A 206 4.21 4.52 -20.59
C ASP A 206 2.99 5.05 -19.83
N ARG A 207 2.09 4.17 -19.39
CA ARG A 207 0.94 4.56 -18.57
C ARG A 207 1.35 5.10 -17.21
N MET A 208 2.36 4.50 -16.57
CA MET A 208 2.88 4.97 -15.28
C MET A 208 3.54 6.34 -15.41
N GLU A 209 4.36 6.55 -16.46
CA GLU A 209 4.99 7.84 -16.77
C GLU A 209 3.94 8.92 -17.08
N LYS A 210 2.98 8.61 -17.95
CA LYS A 210 1.88 9.52 -18.30
C LYS A 210 1.11 9.96 -17.06
N LYS A 211 0.81 9.01 -16.16
CA LYS A 211 0.12 9.32 -14.92
C LYS A 211 0.94 10.22 -14.01
N LEU A 212 2.23 9.93 -13.86
CA LEU A 212 3.13 10.74 -13.05
C LEU A 212 3.25 12.18 -13.61
N ASN A 213 3.31 12.34 -14.93
CA ASN A 213 3.37 13.65 -15.59
C ASN A 213 2.05 14.43 -15.43
N ALA A 214 0.89 13.80 -15.66
CA ALA A 214 -0.42 14.42 -15.43
C ALA A 214 -0.63 14.86 -13.98
N GLU A 215 -0.02 14.15 -13.03
CA GLU A 215 -0.05 14.52 -11.62
C GLU A 215 0.93 15.67 -11.28
N ASN A 216 1.97 15.90 -12.10
CA ASN A 216 2.88 17.03 -11.99
C ASN A 216 2.24 18.36 -12.43
N GLU A 217 1.31 18.31 -13.38
CA GLU A 217 0.63 19.52 -13.90
C GLU A 217 -0.45 20.06 -12.95
N LEU A 218 -0.82 19.28 -11.91
CA LEU A 218 -1.87 19.63 -10.94
C LEU A 218 -1.33 20.20 -9.62
N ILE A 219 -0.02 20.39 -9.52
CA ILE A 219 0.68 20.97 -8.36
C ILE A 219 1.25 22.33 -8.72
#